data_48538cbea9daa8fa4af2c6a50fb245f8
#
_entry.id   48538cbea9daa8fa4af2c6a50fb245f8
#
_cell.length_a   1.000
_cell.length_b   1.000
_cell.length_c   1.000
_cell.angle_alpha   90.00
_cell.angle_beta   90.00
_cell.angle_gamma   90.00
#
_symmetry.space_group_name_H-M   'P 1'
#
loop_
_entity.id
_entity.type
_entity.pdbx_description
1 polymer ?
#
loop_
_entity_poly.entity_id
_entity_poly.type
_entity_poly.pdbx_seq_one_letter_code
_entity_poly.pdbx_strand_id
1 'polypeptide(L)'
;MDNYPISSNSLEKFYYINGNHFGQQYKEHLSDYKDWDQRVHADEWMVFPENMGTHLSLDETSLSDGELYTILTNKASKGGKGTLIAMTAGTRSKEVIEALEHIPEAIRNQVKEVTIDMAGSMSKIVTMCFPNASKVIDRFHVQKLAYDAIQEIRIKHRWEAIDEETNAIENAKLDNKKYIPETLSNGDTKKQLLARSRYLLFKSSDKWIEKQKARAKVLFNLYPDIKEAYYLTHKLRMIFSHTKDKGVAYTKLAKWFNEITDSGFKSFNTISATIYSHYPEILNFFDNRSTNASAESFNAKIKTFRATQRGVNDIKFFLFRLAKIYA
;
A
#
# COMPACT_ATOMS: atom_id res chain seq x y z
N MET A 1 -23.13 8.51 -17.03
CA MET A 1 -22.27 8.97 -15.93
C MET A 1 -22.50 8.18 -14.64
N ASP A 2 -23.68 7.62 -14.41
CA ASP A 2 -23.99 6.91 -13.14
C ASP A 2 -23.24 5.58 -12.96
N ASN A 3 -22.93 4.89 -14.05
CA ASN A 3 -22.36 3.53 -14.00
C ASN A 3 -20.87 3.48 -14.32
N TYR A 4 -20.26 4.61 -14.75
CA TYR A 4 -18.88 4.61 -15.22
C TYR A 4 -18.10 5.83 -14.72
N PRO A 5 -16.81 5.65 -14.37
CA PRO A 5 -15.94 6.73 -13.88
C PRO A 5 -15.42 7.62 -15.01
N ILE A 6 -16.33 8.24 -15.76
CA ILE A 6 -16.07 9.17 -16.88
C ILE A 6 -16.38 10.62 -16.47
N SER A 7 -15.68 11.58 -17.06
CA SER A 7 -16.03 13.00 -16.91
C SER A 7 -17.01 13.43 -17.99
N SER A 8 -17.78 14.49 -17.72
CA SER A 8 -18.63 15.11 -18.72
C SER A 8 -17.85 15.60 -19.95
N ASN A 9 -16.64 16.12 -19.74
CA ASN A 9 -15.74 16.56 -20.81
C ASN A 9 -15.25 15.39 -21.68
N SER A 10 -15.19 14.16 -21.14
CA SER A 10 -14.88 12.98 -21.95
C SER A 10 -15.96 12.67 -22.98
N LEU A 11 -17.21 13.11 -22.76
CA LEU A 11 -18.33 12.88 -23.64
C LEU A 11 -18.38 13.87 -24.83
N GLU A 12 -17.71 15.03 -24.72
CA GLU A 12 -17.68 16.05 -25.79
C GLU A 12 -17.27 15.46 -27.13
N LYS A 13 -16.20 14.65 -27.13
CA LYS A 13 -15.61 14.06 -28.35
C LYS A 13 -16.50 13.03 -29.00
N PHE A 14 -17.37 12.38 -28.24
CA PHE A 14 -18.21 11.28 -28.76
C PHE A 14 -19.61 11.76 -29.14
N TYR A 15 -20.12 12.77 -28.42
CA TYR A 15 -21.50 13.21 -28.57
C TYR A 15 -21.65 14.65 -29.09
N TYR A 16 -20.53 15.34 -29.35
CA TYR A 16 -20.52 16.74 -29.85
C TYR A 16 -21.32 17.69 -28.97
N ILE A 17 -21.26 17.51 -27.66
CA ILE A 17 -21.93 18.34 -26.65
C ILE A 17 -20.92 19.21 -25.93
N ASN A 18 -21.34 20.30 -25.32
CA ASN A 18 -20.51 21.04 -24.39
C ASN A 18 -20.42 20.29 -23.05
N GLY A 19 -19.27 19.75 -22.72
CA GLY A 19 -19.07 18.91 -21.54
C GLY A 19 -19.23 19.65 -20.22
N ASN A 20 -18.87 20.93 -20.13
CA ASN A 20 -19.06 21.72 -18.93
C ASN A 20 -20.55 21.99 -18.68
N HIS A 21 -21.28 22.40 -19.72
CA HIS A 21 -22.71 22.61 -19.61
C HIS A 21 -23.46 21.33 -19.28
N PHE A 22 -23.11 20.23 -19.96
CA PHE A 22 -23.68 18.92 -19.65
C PHE A 22 -23.36 18.46 -18.22
N GLY A 23 -22.12 18.70 -17.73
CA GLY A 23 -21.76 18.40 -16.36
C GLY A 23 -22.58 19.13 -15.32
N GLN A 24 -22.87 20.41 -15.57
CA GLN A 24 -23.73 21.21 -14.73
C GLN A 24 -25.20 20.73 -14.78
N GLN A 25 -25.74 20.47 -15.96
CA GLN A 25 -27.09 19.92 -16.12
C GLN A 25 -27.24 18.57 -15.44
N TYR A 26 -26.19 17.69 -15.57
CA TYR A 26 -26.19 16.40 -14.90
C TYR A 26 -26.22 16.55 -13.38
N LYS A 27 -25.40 17.45 -12.82
CA LYS A 27 -25.37 17.70 -11.37
C LYS A 27 -26.66 18.25 -10.83
N GLU A 28 -27.28 19.21 -11.58
CA GLU A 28 -28.39 20.00 -11.08
C GLU A 28 -29.78 19.39 -11.38
N HIS A 29 -29.91 18.64 -12.48
CA HIS A 29 -31.21 18.22 -13.00
C HIS A 29 -31.32 16.76 -13.42
N LEU A 30 -30.25 16.11 -13.84
CA LEU A 30 -30.30 14.78 -14.42
C LEU A 30 -29.85 13.67 -13.46
N SER A 31 -29.18 14.03 -12.38
CA SER A 31 -28.78 13.09 -11.32
C SER A 31 -29.58 13.32 -10.05
N ASP A 32 -29.63 12.31 -9.20
CA ASP A 32 -30.29 12.39 -7.88
C ASP A 32 -29.44 13.12 -6.82
N TYR A 33 -28.41 13.89 -7.23
CA TYR A 33 -27.48 14.50 -6.29
C TYR A 33 -28.14 15.44 -5.29
N LYS A 34 -29.18 16.17 -5.73
CA LYS A 34 -29.92 17.11 -4.85
C LYS A 34 -30.68 16.39 -3.74
N ASP A 35 -31.21 15.21 -4.06
CA ASP A 35 -32.06 14.40 -3.20
C ASP A 35 -31.30 13.28 -2.51
N TRP A 36 -29.98 13.25 -2.70
CA TRP A 36 -29.13 12.24 -2.07
C TRP A 36 -29.09 12.45 -0.55
N ASP A 37 -29.54 11.45 0.18
CA ASP A 37 -29.73 11.46 1.64
C ASP A 37 -28.43 11.75 2.42
N GLN A 38 -27.29 11.23 1.94
CA GLN A 38 -25.99 11.42 2.57
C GLN A 38 -25.28 12.74 2.17
N ARG A 39 -25.85 13.55 1.28
CA ARG A 39 -25.24 14.77 0.74
C ARG A 39 -24.75 15.75 1.81
N VAL A 40 -25.46 15.87 2.93
CA VAL A 40 -25.15 16.84 3.98
C VAL A 40 -23.79 16.56 4.62
N HIS A 41 -23.49 15.29 4.90
CA HIS A 41 -22.31 14.83 5.62
C HIS A 41 -21.34 14.01 4.76
N ALA A 42 -21.54 13.91 3.44
CA ALA A 42 -20.74 13.03 2.57
C ALA A 42 -19.23 13.32 2.58
N ASP A 43 -18.84 14.59 2.81
CA ASP A 43 -17.44 14.99 2.94
C ASP A 43 -16.80 14.55 4.27
N GLU A 44 -17.62 14.24 5.27
CA GLU A 44 -17.17 13.71 6.56
C GLU A 44 -17.25 12.18 6.57
N TRP A 45 -18.40 11.62 6.23
CA TRP A 45 -18.59 10.17 6.17
C TRP A 45 -19.75 9.75 5.25
N MET A 46 -19.64 8.53 4.73
CA MET A 46 -20.70 7.84 3.97
C MET A 46 -20.74 6.38 4.38
N VAL A 47 -21.93 5.78 4.46
CA VAL A 47 -22.13 4.36 4.77
C VAL A 47 -23.20 3.73 3.88
N PHE A 48 -22.98 2.48 3.48
CA PHE A 48 -23.85 1.66 2.62
C PHE A 48 -23.99 0.27 3.23
N PRO A 49 -24.86 0.10 4.25
CA PRO A 49 -25.02 -1.15 4.98
C PRO A 49 -25.41 -2.35 4.10
N GLU A 50 -26.12 -2.08 2.99
CA GLU A 50 -26.56 -3.08 2.01
C GLU A 50 -25.39 -3.77 1.28
N ASN A 51 -24.22 -3.14 1.25
CA ASN A 51 -23.02 -3.69 0.62
C ASN A 51 -22.17 -4.55 1.57
N MET A 52 -22.62 -4.70 2.83
CA MET A 52 -21.86 -5.45 3.82
C MET A 52 -21.71 -6.92 3.41
N GLY A 53 -20.47 -7.40 3.46
CA GLY A 53 -20.12 -8.79 3.23
C GLY A 53 -19.49 -9.43 4.47
N THR A 54 -19.16 -10.70 4.37
CA THR A 54 -18.51 -11.43 5.47
C THR A 54 -16.98 -11.24 5.51
N HIS A 55 -16.38 -10.80 4.42
CA HIS A 55 -14.92 -10.59 4.29
C HIS A 55 -14.67 -9.18 3.75
N LEU A 56 -14.06 -8.35 4.56
CA LEU A 56 -13.87 -6.94 4.30
C LEU A 56 -12.40 -6.57 4.21
N SER A 57 -12.12 -5.41 3.64
CA SER A 57 -10.83 -4.73 3.74
C SER A 57 -11.03 -3.31 4.27
N LEU A 58 -10.22 -2.92 5.23
CA LEU A 58 -10.13 -1.56 5.75
C LEU A 58 -8.78 -0.99 5.33
N ASP A 59 -8.77 0.15 4.63
CA ASP A 59 -7.57 0.74 4.05
C ASP A 59 -7.71 2.27 3.98
N GLU A 60 -6.63 2.96 3.68
CA GLU A 60 -6.60 4.41 3.52
C GLU A 60 -6.39 4.82 2.06
N THR A 61 -7.03 5.92 1.65
CA THR A 61 -6.81 6.52 0.34
C THR A 61 -6.75 8.04 0.44
N SER A 62 -6.00 8.67 -0.48
CA SER A 62 -5.97 10.12 -0.62
C SER A 62 -6.79 10.56 -1.83
N LEU A 63 -7.68 11.54 -1.62
CA LEU A 63 -8.48 12.14 -2.70
C LEU A 63 -7.82 13.36 -3.33
N SER A 64 -7.32 14.32 -2.53
CA SER A 64 -6.63 15.53 -3.01
C SER A 64 -5.67 16.05 -1.94
N ASP A 65 -4.69 16.84 -2.32
CA ASP A 65 -3.79 17.66 -1.48
C ASP A 65 -3.39 17.11 -0.09
N GLY A 66 -3.31 15.77 0.04
CA GLY A 66 -2.97 15.11 1.31
C GLY A 66 -4.16 14.75 2.19
N GLU A 67 -5.38 15.07 1.79
CA GLU A 67 -6.57 14.59 2.49
C GLU A 67 -6.65 13.06 2.42
N LEU A 68 -6.68 12.44 3.59
CA LEU A 68 -6.81 11.00 3.74
C LEU A 68 -8.25 10.63 4.08
N TYR A 69 -8.69 9.53 3.51
CA TYR A 69 -9.96 8.89 3.83
C TYR A 69 -9.72 7.44 4.22
N THR A 70 -10.41 7.00 5.26
CA THR A 70 -10.49 5.58 5.61
C THR A 70 -11.65 4.95 4.84
N ILE A 71 -11.39 3.83 4.17
CA ILE A 71 -12.37 3.14 3.32
C ILE A 71 -12.57 1.72 3.80
N LEU A 72 -13.84 1.33 3.98
CA LEU A 72 -14.23 -0.05 4.20
C LEU A 72 -14.84 -0.63 2.92
N THR A 73 -14.33 -1.76 2.46
CA THR A 73 -14.73 -2.38 1.19
C THR A 73 -15.13 -3.85 1.37
N ASN A 74 -16.12 -4.29 0.57
CA ASN A 74 -16.51 -5.68 0.44
C ASN A 74 -15.63 -6.38 -0.59
N LYS A 75 -14.85 -7.38 -0.16
CA LYS A 75 -13.95 -8.15 -1.03
C LYS A 75 -14.69 -8.93 -2.10
N ALA A 76 -15.92 -9.40 -1.81
CA ALA A 76 -16.70 -10.21 -2.74
C ALA A 76 -17.08 -9.44 -4.02
N SER A 77 -17.24 -8.11 -3.95
CA SER A 77 -17.61 -7.25 -5.07
C SER A 77 -16.45 -6.92 -6.02
N LYS A 78 -15.21 -7.29 -5.68
CA LYS A 78 -14.00 -7.20 -6.55
C LYS A 78 -13.78 -5.82 -7.19
N GLY A 79 -14.13 -4.75 -6.48
CA GLY A 79 -13.99 -3.38 -6.96
C GLY A 79 -15.08 -2.94 -7.96
N GLY A 80 -16.17 -3.68 -8.09
CA GLY A 80 -17.39 -3.30 -8.84
C GLY A 80 -18.42 -2.63 -7.95
N LYS A 81 -19.70 -2.62 -8.41
CA LYS A 81 -20.85 -2.15 -7.62
C LYS A 81 -20.99 -3.00 -6.35
N GLY A 82 -21.35 -2.37 -5.23
CA GLY A 82 -21.41 -3.02 -3.92
C GLY A 82 -20.04 -3.20 -3.23
N THR A 83 -18.97 -2.58 -3.77
CA THR A 83 -17.65 -2.62 -3.13
C THR A 83 -17.53 -1.65 -1.98
N LEU A 84 -18.04 -0.42 -2.14
CA LEU A 84 -17.94 0.62 -1.13
C LEU A 84 -18.99 0.37 -0.04
N ILE A 85 -18.54 0.15 1.20
CA ILE A 85 -19.38 0.00 2.38
C ILE A 85 -19.38 1.27 3.21
N ALA A 86 -18.21 1.84 3.42
CA ALA A 86 -18.07 3.09 4.15
C ALA A 86 -16.84 3.87 3.67
N MET A 87 -16.92 5.17 3.79
CA MET A 87 -15.81 6.08 3.55
C MET A 87 -15.90 7.23 4.56
N THR A 88 -14.82 7.47 5.30
CA THR A 88 -14.75 8.47 6.36
C THR A 88 -13.55 9.37 6.15
N ALA A 89 -13.73 10.68 6.25
CA ALA A 89 -12.63 11.64 6.21
C ALA A 89 -11.70 11.42 7.41
N GLY A 90 -10.38 11.47 7.17
CA GLY A 90 -9.36 11.23 8.18
C GLY A 90 -9.09 9.76 8.46
N THR A 91 -8.19 9.54 9.44
CA THR A 91 -7.67 8.21 9.83
C THR A 91 -7.79 7.98 11.35
N ARG A 92 -8.43 8.89 12.05
CA ARG A 92 -8.63 8.79 13.50
C ARG A 92 -9.66 7.72 13.84
N SER A 93 -9.24 6.74 14.63
CA SER A 93 -10.09 5.61 14.97
C SER A 93 -11.45 6.00 15.55
N LYS A 94 -11.52 7.08 16.33
CA LYS A 94 -12.77 7.57 16.94
C LYS A 94 -13.78 7.98 15.86
N GLU A 95 -13.38 8.81 14.90
CA GLU A 95 -14.24 9.33 13.83
C GLU A 95 -14.74 8.18 12.92
N VAL A 96 -13.84 7.23 12.61
CA VAL A 96 -14.19 6.07 11.81
C VAL A 96 -15.17 5.15 12.53
N ILE A 97 -14.97 4.92 13.84
CA ILE A 97 -15.89 4.10 14.66
C ILE A 97 -17.27 4.76 14.68
N GLU A 98 -17.36 6.07 14.98
CA GLU A 98 -18.62 6.82 15.00
C GLU A 98 -19.36 6.69 13.65
N ALA A 99 -18.67 6.81 12.53
CA ALA A 99 -19.27 6.62 11.21
C ALA A 99 -19.76 5.17 10.98
N LEU A 100 -18.98 4.18 11.37
CA LEU A 100 -19.35 2.77 11.20
C LEU A 100 -20.49 2.33 12.15
N GLU A 101 -20.69 3.00 13.27
CA GLU A 101 -21.80 2.76 14.18
C GLU A 101 -23.17 3.12 13.57
N HIS A 102 -23.23 3.92 12.52
CA HIS A 102 -24.46 4.11 11.72
C HIS A 102 -24.90 2.83 10.98
N ILE A 103 -24.00 1.86 10.84
CA ILE A 103 -24.35 0.53 10.33
C ILE A 103 -24.92 -0.31 11.47
N PRO A 104 -26.11 -0.90 11.35
CA PRO A 104 -26.72 -1.70 12.41
C PRO A 104 -25.79 -2.80 12.93
N GLU A 105 -25.76 -2.98 14.25
CA GLU A 105 -24.88 -3.95 14.91
C GLU A 105 -25.10 -5.38 14.39
N ALA A 106 -26.38 -5.75 14.15
CA ALA A 106 -26.72 -7.06 13.60
C ALA A 106 -26.06 -7.34 12.24
N ILE A 107 -25.82 -6.30 11.43
CA ILE A 107 -25.11 -6.42 10.16
C ILE A 107 -23.61 -6.51 10.41
N ARG A 108 -23.06 -5.66 11.29
CA ARG A 108 -21.63 -5.67 11.64
C ARG A 108 -21.18 -7.00 12.27
N ASN A 109 -22.05 -7.63 13.06
CA ASN A 109 -21.81 -8.93 13.71
C ASN A 109 -21.74 -10.13 12.75
N GLN A 110 -22.14 -9.97 11.48
CA GLN A 110 -22.04 -11.00 10.43
C GLN A 110 -20.64 -11.06 9.80
N VAL A 111 -19.80 -10.06 10.03
CA VAL A 111 -18.45 -9.99 9.47
C VAL A 111 -17.57 -11.05 10.13
N LYS A 112 -16.91 -11.85 9.31
CA LYS A 112 -16.04 -12.97 9.74
C LYS A 112 -14.56 -12.61 9.69
N GLU A 113 -14.19 -11.70 8.79
CA GLU A 113 -12.80 -11.35 8.55
C GLU A 113 -12.68 -9.91 8.07
N VAL A 114 -11.71 -9.18 8.61
CA VAL A 114 -11.30 -7.87 8.10
C VAL A 114 -9.80 -7.86 7.86
N THR A 115 -9.39 -7.61 6.63
CA THR A 115 -7.97 -7.38 6.30
C THR A 115 -7.61 -5.93 6.53
N ILE A 116 -6.49 -5.72 7.22
CA ILE A 116 -5.98 -4.40 7.64
C ILE A 116 -4.47 -4.30 7.39
N ASP A 117 -3.94 -3.09 7.48
CA ASP A 117 -2.52 -2.87 7.68
C ASP A 117 -2.09 -3.08 9.15
N MET A 118 -0.84 -2.74 9.48
CA MET A 118 -0.32 -2.87 10.84
C MET A 118 -0.56 -1.63 11.72
N ALA A 119 -1.37 -0.65 11.28
CA ALA A 119 -1.66 0.52 12.09
C ALA A 119 -2.56 0.16 13.29
N GLY A 120 -2.18 0.61 14.47
CA GLY A 120 -2.95 0.36 15.69
C GLY A 120 -4.36 0.95 15.65
N SER A 121 -4.57 2.05 14.91
CA SER A 121 -5.89 2.64 14.63
C SER A 121 -6.82 1.65 13.93
N MET A 122 -6.33 0.96 12.89
CA MET A 122 -7.10 -0.03 12.14
C MET A 122 -7.51 -1.21 13.02
N SER A 123 -6.58 -1.75 13.81
CA SER A 123 -6.88 -2.85 14.74
C SER A 123 -7.94 -2.45 15.78
N LYS A 124 -7.89 -1.21 16.29
CA LYS A 124 -8.90 -0.69 17.23
C LYS A 124 -10.27 -0.58 16.57
N ILE A 125 -10.36 -0.04 15.35
CA ILE A 125 -11.61 0.08 14.59
C ILE A 125 -12.26 -1.31 14.44
N VAL A 126 -11.49 -2.31 13.98
CA VAL A 126 -12.02 -3.67 13.78
C VAL A 126 -12.49 -4.27 15.09
N THR A 127 -11.74 -4.12 16.19
CA THR A 127 -12.15 -4.66 17.50
C THR A 127 -13.48 -4.08 17.99
N MET A 128 -13.69 -2.78 17.78
CA MET A 128 -14.89 -2.08 18.25
C MET A 128 -16.10 -2.31 17.34
N CYS A 129 -15.90 -2.27 16.03
CA CYS A 129 -17.00 -2.32 15.06
C CYS A 129 -17.38 -3.73 14.62
N PHE A 130 -16.46 -4.69 14.65
CA PHE A 130 -16.64 -6.06 14.13
C PHE A 130 -16.15 -7.11 15.14
N PRO A 131 -16.84 -7.27 16.30
CA PRO A 131 -16.34 -8.08 17.41
C PRO A 131 -16.17 -9.56 17.07
N ASN A 132 -16.91 -10.07 16.08
CA ASN A 132 -16.86 -11.47 15.64
C ASN A 132 -15.84 -11.71 14.51
N ALA A 133 -15.17 -10.66 14.01
CA ALA A 133 -14.27 -10.77 12.88
C ALA A 133 -12.85 -11.13 13.29
N SER A 134 -12.24 -12.06 12.55
CA SER A 134 -10.80 -12.27 12.59
C SER A 134 -10.08 -11.12 11.88
N LYS A 135 -9.08 -10.54 12.54
CA LYS A 135 -8.17 -9.57 11.91
C LYS A 135 -7.09 -10.29 11.11
N VAL A 136 -6.87 -9.87 9.87
CA VAL A 136 -5.80 -10.39 9.02
C VAL A 136 -4.91 -9.25 8.59
N ILE A 137 -3.63 -9.33 8.89
CA ILE A 137 -2.66 -8.34 8.39
C ILE A 137 -2.26 -8.69 6.97
N ASP A 138 -2.31 -7.68 6.09
CA ASP A 138 -1.89 -7.86 4.72
C ASP A 138 -0.39 -8.12 4.63
N ARG A 139 -0.05 -9.25 4.01
CA ARG A 139 1.33 -9.69 3.80
C ARG A 139 2.19 -8.67 3.05
N PHE A 140 1.59 -7.81 2.21
CA PHE A 140 2.36 -6.80 1.46
C PHE A 140 2.94 -5.75 2.40
N HIS A 141 2.21 -5.35 3.44
CA HIS A 141 2.71 -4.43 4.46
C HIS A 141 3.84 -5.07 5.27
N VAL A 142 3.70 -6.35 5.65
CA VAL A 142 4.77 -7.11 6.32
C VAL A 142 6.02 -7.20 5.45
N GLN A 143 5.85 -7.54 4.16
CA GLN A 143 6.97 -7.66 3.22
C GLN A 143 7.62 -6.30 2.96
N LYS A 144 6.85 -5.22 2.92
CA LYS A 144 7.36 -3.85 2.75
C LYS A 144 8.36 -3.48 3.84
N LEU A 145 8.08 -3.81 5.10
CA LEU A 145 9.02 -3.56 6.19
C LEU A 145 10.39 -4.18 5.92
N ALA A 146 10.43 -5.44 5.47
CA ALA A 146 11.70 -6.11 5.15
C ALA A 146 12.40 -5.46 3.95
N TYR A 147 11.64 -4.97 2.96
CA TYR A 147 12.21 -4.19 1.87
C TYR A 147 12.76 -2.84 2.33
N ASP A 148 12.09 -2.17 3.24
CA ASP A 148 12.57 -0.89 3.78
C ASP A 148 13.86 -1.08 4.57
N ALA A 149 13.99 -2.17 5.35
CA ALA A 149 15.23 -2.50 6.08
C ALA A 149 16.43 -2.72 5.17
N ILE A 150 16.29 -3.52 4.12
CA ILE A 150 17.40 -3.72 3.18
C ILE A 150 17.75 -2.42 2.44
N GLN A 151 16.77 -1.57 2.15
CA GLN A 151 17.03 -0.28 1.54
C GLN A 151 17.78 0.66 2.50
N GLU A 152 17.51 0.62 3.80
CA GLU A 152 18.25 1.38 4.80
C GLU A 152 19.74 1.01 4.78
N ILE A 153 20.07 -0.29 4.80
CA ILE A 153 21.45 -0.78 4.72
C ILE A 153 22.11 -0.29 3.43
N ARG A 154 21.43 -0.46 2.28
CA ARG A 154 21.93 0.01 0.99
C ARG A 154 22.15 1.52 0.94
N ILE A 155 21.25 2.29 1.53
CA ILE A 155 21.33 3.76 1.57
C ILE A 155 22.53 4.19 2.42
N LYS A 156 22.77 3.55 3.56
CA LYS A 156 23.95 3.82 4.40
C LYS A 156 25.22 3.68 3.57
N HIS A 157 25.45 2.53 2.94
CA HIS A 157 26.63 2.33 2.08
C HIS A 157 26.71 3.31 0.91
N ARG A 158 25.55 3.73 0.38
CA ARG A 158 25.54 4.74 -0.69
C ARG A 158 26.04 6.10 -0.20
N TRP A 159 25.70 6.52 1.01
CA TRP A 159 26.23 7.76 1.58
C TRP A 159 27.72 7.64 1.83
N GLU A 160 28.20 6.53 2.38
CA GLU A 160 29.64 6.26 2.55
C GLU A 160 30.39 6.37 1.21
N ALA A 161 29.85 5.78 0.14
CA ALA A 161 30.46 5.85 -1.19
C ALA A 161 30.41 7.27 -1.81
N ILE A 162 29.43 8.10 -1.47
CA ILE A 162 29.36 9.50 -1.88
C ILE A 162 30.41 10.32 -1.14
N ASP A 163 30.57 10.10 0.15
CA ASP A 163 31.58 10.80 0.96
C ASP A 163 33.00 10.42 0.53
N GLU A 164 33.26 9.13 0.27
CA GLU A 164 34.53 8.66 -0.32
C GLU A 164 34.86 9.37 -1.64
N GLU A 165 33.87 9.47 -2.55
CA GLU A 165 34.05 10.14 -3.85
C GLU A 165 34.27 11.65 -3.69
N THR A 166 33.54 12.30 -2.77
CA THR A 166 33.69 13.73 -2.50
C THR A 166 35.10 14.04 -1.98
N ASN A 167 35.56 13.28 -0.99
CA ASN A 167 36.91 13.41 -0.45
C ASN A 167 37.99 13.16 -1.51
N ALA A 168 37.81 12.17 -2.38
CA ALA A 168 38.74 11.89 -3.47
C ALA A 168 38.80 13.03 -4.51
N ILE A 169 37.68 13.68 -4.80
CA ILE A 169 37.60 14.85 -5.67
C ILE A 169 38.35 16.04 -5.04
N GLU A 170 38.15 16.29 -3.75
CA GLU A 170 38.81 17.38 -3.03
C GLU A 170 40.33 17.16 -2.96
N ASN A 171 40.80 15.96 -2.66
CA ASN A 171 42.23 15.63 -2.65
C ASN A 171 42.83 15.78 -4.03
N ALA A 172 42.16 15.36 -5.09
CA ALA A 172 42.66 15.54 -6.47
C ALA A 172 42.80 17.03 -6.84
N LYS A 173 41.86 17.87 -6.36
CA LYS A 173 41.96 19.35 -6.55
C LYS A 173 43.16 19.94 -5.82
N LEU A 174 43.40 19.52 -4.58
CA LEU A 174 44.58 19.98 -3.82
C LEU A 174 45.88 19.58 -4.52
N ASP A 175 45.92 18.43 -5.13
CA ASP A 175 47.05 17.93 -5.92
C ASP A 175 47.14 18.52 -7.33
N ASN A 176 46.25 19.43 -7.73
CA ASN A 176 46.13 19.93 -9.11
C ASN A 176 45.96 18.82 -10.15
N LYS A 177 45.29 17.70 -9.79
CA LYS A 177 45.02 16.58 -10.68
C LYS A 177 43.51 16.50 -11.01
N LYS A 178 43.22 15.92 -12.19
CA LYS A 178 41.83 15.60 -12.56
C LYS A 178 41.39 14.32 -11.84
N TYR A 179 40.31 14.39 -11.10
CA TYR A 179 39.70 13.20 -10.55
C TYR A 179 39.13 12.27 -11.65
N ILE A 180 39.48 10.99 -11.59
CA ILE A 180 38.95 9.95 -12.46
C ILE A 180 38.30 8.90 -11.55
N PRO A 181 36.96 8.68 -11.66
CA PRO A 181 36.30 7.71 -10.81
C PRO A 181 36.76 6.27 -11.13
N GLU A 182 37.02 5.50 -10.10
CA GLU A 182 37.29 4.07 -10.22
C GLU A 182 36.01 3.34 -10.63
N THR A 183 36.12 2.49 -11.66
CA THR A 183 35.01 1.66 -12.16
C THR A 183 35.20 0.21 -11.77
N LEU A 184 34.10 -0.41 -11.34
CA LEU A 184 34.03 -1.81 -10.99
C LEU A 184 33.91 -2.70 -12.25
N SER A 185 34.04 -4.01 -12.09
CA SER A 185 34.05 -4.99 -13.20
C SER A 185 32.77 -4.98 -14.06
N ASN A 186 31.68 -4.42 -13.57
CA ASN A 186 30.43 -4.21 -14.30
C ASN A 186 30.27 -2.83 -14.93
N GLY A 187 31.32 -1.99 -14.85
CA GLY A 187 31.34 -0.62 -15.40
C GLY A 187 30.66 0.45 -14.53
N ASP A 188 30.13 0.10 -13.35
CA ASP A 188 29.57 1.07 -12.40
C ASP A 188 30.69 1.58 -11.47
N THR A 189 30.59 2.83 -10.99
CA THR A 189 31.30 3.25 -9.78
C THR A 189 30.59 2.70 -8.55
N LYS A 190 31.22 2.71 -7.34
CA LYS A 190 30.55 2.27 -6.08
C LYS A 190 29.21 2.97 -5.88
N LYS A 191 29.16 4.30 -6.02
CA LYS A 191 27.94 5.11 -5.92
C LYS A 191 26.88 4.71 -6.93
N GLN A 192 27.26 4.44 -8.18
CA GLN A 192 26.35 4.00 -9.24
C GLN A 192 25.83 2.58 -9.00
N LEU A 193 26.69 1.66 -8.57
CA LEU A 193 26.32 0.31 -8.21
C LEU A 193 25.19 0.31 -7.15
N LEU A 194 25.40 1.05 -6.05
CA LEU A 194 24.43 1.15 -4.96
C LEU A 194 23.13 1.85 -5.38
N ALA A 195 23.21 2.91 -6.19
CA ALA A 195 22.03 3.59 -6.72
C ALA A 195 21.19 2.67 -7.63
N ARG A 196 21.85 2.01 -8.59
CA ARG A 196 21.20 1.14 -9.60
C ARG A 196 20.72 -0.20 -9.04
N SER A 197 21.17 -0.57 -7.83
CA SER A 197 20.74 -1.79 -7.16
C SER A 197 19.41 -1.67 -6.41
N ARG A 198 18.83 -0.47 -6.27
CA ARG A 198 17.57 -0.23 -5.55
C ARG A 198 16.47 -1.22 -5.95
N TYR A 199 16.13 -1.27 -7.24
CA TYR A 199 15.04 -2.13 -7.72
C TYR A 199 15.44 -3.61 -7.90
N LEU A 200 16.73 -3.89 -8.02
CA LEU A 200 17.26 -5.24 -8.07
C LEU A 200 16.96 -5.98 -6.76
N LEU A 201 17.12 -5.31 -5.62
CA LEU A 201 16.92 -5.89 -4.30
C LEU A 201 15.45 -6.23 -3.97
N PHE A 202 14.47 -5.62 -4.68
CA PHE A 202 13.05 -5.98 -4.57
C PHE A 202 12.68 -7.24 -5.37
N LYS A 203 13.49 -7.63 -6.34
CA LYS A 203 13.24 -8.80 -7.19
C LYS A 203 13.89 -10.04 -6.62
N SER A 204 13.21 -11.18 -6.71
CA SER A 204 13.85 -12.48 -6.49
C SER A 204 14.88 -12.79 -7.60
N SER A 205 15.94 -13.50 -7.25
CA SER A 205 17.09 -13.76 -8.13
C SER A 205 16.74 -14.50 -9.43
N ASP A 206 15.71 -15.34 -9.40
CA ASP A 206 15.16 -16.04 -10.59
C ASP A 206 14.57 -15.09 -11.63
N LYS A 207 14.18 -13.87 -11.22
CA LYS A 207 13.61 -12.83 -12.10
C LYS A 207 14.64 -11.80 -12.58
N TRP A 208 15.91 -11.99 -12.28
CA TRP A 208 16.96 -11.09 -12.74
C TRP A 208 17.34 -11.37 -14.19
N ILE A 209 17.42 -10.32 -14.99
CA ILE A 209 18.07 -10.38 -16.30
C ILE A 209 19.60 -10.42 -16.15
N GLU A 210 20.35 -10.84 -17.17
CA GLU A 210 21.81 -11.04 -17.09
C GLU A 210 22.57 -9.82 -16.57
N LYS A 211 22.22 -8.61 -17.00
CA LYS A 211 22.81 -7.37 -16.46
C LYS A 211 22.55 -7.17 -14.97
N GLN A 212 21.39 -7.63 -14.46
CA GLN A 212 21.07 -7.57 -13.03
C GLN A 212 21.83 -8.64 -12.25
N LYS A 213 22.01 -9.84 -12.79
CA LYS A 213 22.82 -10.91 -12.18
C LYS A 213 24.29 -10.47 -12.04
N ALA A 214 24.86 -9.89 -13.10
CA ALA A 214 26.23 -9.36 -13.08
C ALA A 214 26.38 -8.27 -12.00
N ARG A 215 25.41 -7.33 -11.92
CA ARG A 215 25.42 -6.29 -10.89
C ARG A 215 25.27 -6.85 -9.50
N ALA A 216 24.37 -7.82 -9.29
CA ALA A 216 24.17 -8.48 -7.99
C ALA A 216 25.44 -9.18 -7.53
N LYS A 217 26.16 -9.85 -8.43
CA LYS A 217 27.43 -10.51 -8.13
C LYS A 217 28.46 -9.52 -7.57
N VAL A 218 28.63 -8.37 -8.24
CA VAL A 218 29.56 -7.32 -7.78
C VAL A 218 29.08 -6.72 -6.46
N LEU A 219 27.79 -6.40 -6.34
CA LEU A 219 27.22 -5.83 -5.13
C LEU A 219 27.42 -6.74 -3.91
N PHE A 220 27.10 -8.01 -4.03
CA PHE A 220 27.18 -8.98 -2.94
C PHE A 220 28.59 -9.38 -2.54
N ASN A 221 29.55 -9.24 -3.45
CA ASN A 221 30.96 -9.41 -3.12
C ASN A 221 31.52 -8.21 -2.34
N LEU A 222 31.11 -6.99 -2.69
CA LEU A 222 31.59 -5.78 -2.03
C LEU A 222 30.85 -5.50 -0.71
N TYR A 223 29.57 -5.88 -0.61
CA TYR A 223 28.68 -5.62 0.52
C TYR A 223 28.01 -6.93 0.98
N PRO A 224 28.72 -7.77 1.76
CA PRO A 224 28.18 -9.03 2.26
C PRO A 224 26.94 -8.88 3.15
N ASP A 225 26.85 -7.78 3.89
CA ASP A 225 25.70 -7.40 4.71
C ASP A 225 24.43 -7.13 3.86
N ILE A 226 24.56 -6.47 2.71
CA ILE A 226 23.45 -6.34 1.75
C ILE A 226 23.01 -7.71 1.22
N LYS A 227 23.96 -8.63 0.98
CA LYS A 227 23.66 -10.00 0.55
C LYS A 227 22.85 -10.74 1.61
N GLU A 228 23.27 -10.69 2.86
CA GLU A 228 22.57 -11.31 3.97
C GLU A 228 21.18 -10.73 4.18
N ALA A 229 21.07 -9.40 4.22
CA ALA A 229 19.79 -8.70 4.29
C ALA A 229 18.85 -9.05 3.12
N TYR A 230 19.39 -9.25 1.91
CA TYR A 230 18.65 -9.73 0.76
C TYR A 230 18.04 -11.12 1.00
N TYR A 231 18.84 -12.06 1.51
CA TYR A 231 18.35 -13.40 1.81
C TYR A 231 17.28 -13.41 2.91
N LEU A 232 17.45 -12.64 3.99
CA LEU A 232 16.45 -12.51 5.05
C LEU A 232 15.13 -11.96 4.50
N THR A 233 15.19 -10.90 3.67
CA THR A 233 14.01 -10.27 3.02
C THR A 233 13.28 -11.26 2.12
N HIS A 234 14.00 -12.00 1.29
CA HIS A 234 13.40 -12.95 0.35
C HIS A 234 12.95 -14.24 1.04
N LYS A 235 13.59 -14.66 2.12
CA LYS A 235 13.12 -15.77 2.95
C LYS A 235 11.75 -15.49 3.56
N LEU A 236 11.51 -14.28 4.08
CA LEU A 236 10.18 -13.86 4.54
C LEU A 236 9.15 -13.97 3.41
N ARG A 237 9.49 -13.47 2.22
CA ARG A 237 8.63 -13.59 1.04
C ARG A 237 8.29 -15.04 0.68
N MET A 238 9.29 -15.95 0.76
CA MET A 238 9.09 -17.37 0.47
C MET A 238 8.19 -18.04 1.50
N ILE A 239 8.27 -17.65 2.78
CA ILE A 239 7.37 -18.14 3.82
C ILE A 239 5.92 -17.81 3.43
N PHE A 240 5.61 -16.55 3.10
CA PHE A 240 4.26 -16.15 2.68
C PHE A 240 3.81 -16.78 1.37
N SER A 241 4.72 -16.98 0.41
CA SER A 241 4.35 -17.47 -0.93
C SER A 241 4.14 -18.97 -1.00
N HIS A 242 4.96 -19.76 -0.29
CA HIS A 242 5.02 -21.22 -0.44
C HIS A 242 4.49 -22.02 0.76
N THR A 243 4.18 -21.38 1.88
CA THR A 243 3.61 -22.07 3.04
C THR A 243 2.08 -21.97 2.97
N LYS A 244 1.40 -23.08 3.12
CA LYS A 244 -0.07 -23.17 3.13
C LYS A 244 -0.62 -23.42 4.53
N ASP A 245 0.07 -24.19 5.34
CA ASP A 245 -0.33 -24.55 6.69
C ASP A 245 0.12 -23.51 7.71
N LYS A 246 -0.79 -23.09 8.60
CA LYS A 246 -0.55 -22.06 9.61
C LYS A 246 0.48 -22.47 10.65
N GLY A 247 0.50 -23.77 11.08
CA GLY A 247 1.46 -24.27 12.04
C GLY A 247 2.88 -24.34 11.47
N VAL A 248 2.98 -24.73 10.18
CA VAL A 248 4.25 -24.68 9.44
C VAL A 248 4.72 -23.24 9.27
N ALA A 249 3.81 -22.31 8.98
CA ALA A 249 4.14 -20.88 8.89
C ALA A 249 4.65 -20.33 10.21
N TYR A 250 4.00 -20.69 11.32
CA TYR A 250 4.44 -20.35 12.67
C TYR A 250 5.89 -20.74 12.88
N THR A 251 6.22 -22.02 12.64
CA THR A 251 7.58 -22.54 12.83
C THR A 251 8.61 -21.85 11.92
N LYS A 252 8.26 -21.58 10.66
CA LYS A 252 9.16 -20.92 9.72
C LYS A 252 9.42 -19.45 10.08
N LEU A 253 8.39 -18.74 10.55
CA LEU A 253 8.53 -17.37 11.03
C LEU A 253 9.38 -17.31 12.29
N ALA A 254 9.19 -18.24 13.25
CA ALA A 254 10.03 -18.33 14.45
C ALA A 254 11.52 -18.56 14.10
N LYS A 255 11.82 -19.43 13.13
CA LYS A 255 13.20 -19.63 12.64
C LYS A 255 13.75 -18.37 11.97
N TRP A 256 12.92 -17.66 11.21
CA TRP A 256 13.30 -16.39 10.57
C TRP A 256 13.62 -15.30 11.61
N PHE A 257 12.86 -15.23 12.72
CA PHE A 257 13.17 -14.33 13.84
C PHE A 257 14.55 -14.62 14.47
N ASN A 258 14.89 -15.89 14.69
CA ASN A 258 16.20 -16.25 15.22
C ASN A 258 17.32 -15.78 14.27
N GLU A 259 17.18 -16.00 12.97
CA GLU A 259 18.15 -15.54 11.97
C GLU A 259 18.32 -14.02 11.95
N ILE A 260 17.25 -13.26 12.14
CA ILE A 260 17.34 -11.80 12.29
C ILE A 260 18.13 -11.42 13.54
N THR A 261 17.86 -12.07 14.66
CA THR A 261 18.57 -11.81 15.92
C THR A 261 20.07 -12.10 15.76
N ASP A 262 20.40 -13.22 15.12
CA ASP A 262 21.77 -13.63 14.87
C ASP A 262 22.52 -12.70 13.90
N SER A 263 21.80 -12.10 12.93
CA SER A 263 22.39 -11.17 11.95
C SER A 263 22.84 -9.84 12.55
N GLY A 264 22.26 -9.43 13.67
CA GLY A 264 22.60 -8.18 14.36
C GLY A 264 22.18 -6.89 13.63
N PHE A 265 21.39 -6.97 12.54
CA PHE A 265 20.93 -5.80 11.80
C PHE A 265 19.88 -5.01 12.58
N LYS A 266 20.22 -3.77 13.00
CA LYS A 266 19.30 -2.90 13.75
C LYS A 266 17.97 -2.65 13.01
N SER A 267 18.02 -2.40 11.71
CA SER A 267 16.82 -2.19 10.88
C SER A 267 15.88 -3.40 10.88
N PHE A 268 16.41 -4.60 10.83
CA PHE A 268 15.62 -5.84 10.91
C PHE A 268 15.10 -6.15 12.32
N ASN A 269 15.82 -5.78 13.37
CA ASN A 269 15.35 -5.92 14.75
C ASN A 269 14.07 -5.11 15.02
N THR A 270 14.00 -3.88 14.51
CA THR A 270 12.78 -3.04 14.61
C THR A 270 11.60 -3.73 13.93
N ILE A 271 11.83 -4.30 12.75
CA ILE A 271 10.80 -5.02 11.99
C ILE A 271 10.36 -6.29 12.69
N SER A 272 11.32 -7.05 13.20
CA SER A 272 11.06 -8.26 13.97
C SER A 272 10.13 -7.95 15.16
N ALA A 273 10.39 -6.89 15.91
CA ALA A 273 9.54 -6.45 17.01
C ALA A 273 8.12 -6.09 16.53
N THR A 274 8.01 -5.37 15.41
CA THR A 274 6.71 -5.02 14.82
C THR A 274 5.93 -6.26 14.38
N ILE A 275 6.57 -7.20 13.69
CA ILE A 275 5.93 -8.46 13.28
C ILE A 275 5.54 -9.29 14.50
N TYR A 276 6.36 -9.31 15.54
CA TYR A 276 6.06 -10.05 16.77
C TYR A 276 4.82 -9.49 17.49
N SER A 277 4.67 -8.17 17.55
CA SER A 277 3.49 -7.54 18.17
C SER A 277 2.17 -7.82 17.44
N HIS A 278 2.24 -8.20 16.16
CA HIS A 278 1.08 -8.52 15.31
C HIS A 278 1.06 -9.99 14.88
N TYR A 279 1.78 -10.83 15.60
CA TYR A 279 2.02 -12.22 15.18
C TYR A 279 0.75 -13.05 14.94
N PRO A 280 -0.29 -12.99 15.82
CA PRO A 280 -1.53 -13.73 15.60
C PRO A 280 -2.27 -13.29 14.33
N GLU A 281 -2.37 -11.96 14.10
CA GLU A 281 -3.06 -11.39 12.95
C GLU A 281 -2.32 -11.66 11.63
N ILE A 282 -0.98 -11.72 11.68
CA ILE A 282 -0.15 -12.11 10.53
C ILE A 282 -0.35 -13.59 10.20
N LEU A 283 -0.44 -14.45 11.21
CA LEU A 283 -0.68 -15.88 11.02
C LEU A 283 -2.07 -16.17 10.46
N ASN A 284 -3.07 -15.33 10.73
CA ASN A 284 -4.41 -15.47 10.16
C ASN A 284 -4.43 -15.37 8.63
N PHE A 285 -3.42 -14.76 8.02
CA PHE A 285 -3.24 -14.80 6.56
C PHE A 285 -3.19 -16.25 6.02
N PHE A 286 -2.65 -17.20 6.75
CA PHE A 286 -2.49 -18.58 6.28
C PHE A 286 -3.78 -19.40 6.34
N ASP A 287 -4.83 -18.91 7.01
CA ASP A 287 -6.13 -19.57 7.04
C ASP A 287 -6.83 -19.45 5.68
N ASN A 288 -6.91 -18.26 5.10
CA ASN A 288 -7.64 -17.98 3.85
C ASN A 288 -6.78 -17.26 2.78
N ARG A 289 -5.54 -16.96 3.06
CA ARG A 289 -4.60 -16.17 2.21
C ARG A 289 -5.17 -14.80 1.80
N SER A 290 -5.94 -14.21 2.67
CA SER A 290 -6.57 -12.91 2.47
C SER A 290 -5.56 -11.78 2.35
N THR A 291 -5.78 -10.88 1.38
CA THR A 291 -4.95 -9.71 1.13
C THR A 291 -5.82 -8.47 0.89
N ASN A 292 -5.21 -7.29 0.95
CA ASN A 292 -5.85 -6.01 0.58
C ASN A 292 -5.83 -5.73 -0.94
N ALA A 293 -5.45 -6.70 -1.78
CA ALA A 293 -5.37 -6.49 -3.23
C ALA A 293 -6.67 -5.94 -3.85
N SER A 294 -7.84 -6.31 -3.30
CA SER A 294 -9.13 -5.75 -3.70
C SER A 294 -9.25 -4.26 -3.33
N ALA A 295 -8.85 -3.88 -2.11
CA ALA A 295 -8.87 -2.49 -1.66
C ALA A 295 -7.82 -1.65 -2.42
N GLU A 296 -6.61 -2.16 -2.62
CA GLU A 296 -5.57 -1.49 -3.43
C GLU A 296 -6.07 -1.24 -4.86
N SER A 297 -6.70 -2.24 -5.49
CA SER A 297 -7.30 -2.11 -6.82
C SER A 297 -8.43 -1.06 -6.81
N PHE A 298 -9.25 -1.04 -5.79
CA PHE A 298 -10.32 -0.05 -5.62
C PHE A 298 -9.75 1.36 -5.42
N ASN A 299 -8.74 1.52 -4.57
CA ASN A 299 -8.03 2.78 -4.39
C ASN A 299 -7.40 3.30 -5.70
N ALA A 300 -6.88 2.40 -6.54
CA ALA A 300 -6.39 2.76 -7.87
C ALA A 300 -7.52 3.26 -8.79
N LYS A 301 -8.72 2.67 -8.72
CA LYS A 301 -9.91 3.14 -9.47
C LYS A 301 -10.35 4.53 -9.02
N ILE A 302 -10.36 4.81 -7.71
CA ILE A 302 -10.66 6.15 -7.17
C ILE A 302 -9.65 7.17 -7.70
N LYS A 303 -8.35 6.86 -7.65
CA LYS A 303 -7.29 7.73 -8.17
C LYS A 303 -7.42 7.96 -9.67
N THR A 304 -7.76 6.94 -10.44
CA THR A 304 -8.01 7.06 -11.88
C THR A 304 -9.24 7.93 -12.16
N PHE A 305 -10.33 7.73 -11.44
CA PHE A 305 -11.54 8.54 -11.57
C PHE A 305 -11.26 10.02 -11.25
N ARG A 306 -10.53 10.29 -10.17
CA ARG A 306 -10.05 11.64 -9.84
C ARG A 306 -9.21 12.23 -10.99
N ALA A 307 -8.29 11.47 -11.56
CA ALA A 307 -7.47 11.94 -12.68
C ALA A 307 -8.31 12.28 -13.92
N THR A 308 -9.36 11.50 -14.23
CA THR A 308 -10.28 11.81 -15.35
C THR A 308 -11.07 13.10 -15.12
N GLN A 309 -11.29 13.51 -13.87
CA GLN A 309 -11.93 14.77 -13.50
C GLN A 309 -10.93 15.95 -13.45
N ARG A 310 -9.63 15.72 -13.67
CA ARG A 310 -8.55 16.71 -13.51
C ARG A 310 -8.45 17.28 -12.09
N GLY A 311 -8.72 16.47 -11.10
CA GLY A 311 -8.78 16.84 -9.68
C GLY A 311 -10.20 16.76 -9.12
N VAL A 312 -10.36 17.16 -7.86
CA VAL A 312 -11.65 17.19 -7.16
C VAL A 312 -11.93 18.63 -6.73
N ASN A 313 -12.75 19.35 -7.50
CA ASN A 313 -13.14 20.71 -7.17
C ASN A 313 -14.39 20.75 -6.26
N ASP A 314 -15.26 19.75 -6.38
CA ASP A 314 -16.47 19.59 -5.59
C ASP A 314 -16.45 18.19 -4.97
N ILE A 315 -16.00 18.14 -3.72
CA ILE A 315 -15.80 16.89 -2.99
C ILE A 315 -17.12 16.12 -2.85
N LYS A 316 -18.20 16.77 -2.43
CA LYS A 316 -19.49 16.12 -2.22
C LYS A 316 -20.06 15.53 -3.51
N PHE A 317 -19.95 16.24 -4.62
CA PHE A 317 -20.40 15.73 -5.90
C PHE A 317 -19.50 14.59 -6.42
N PHE A 318 -18.20 14.67 -6.20
CA PHE A 318 -17.29 13.57 -6.51
C PHE A 318 -17.63 12.32 -5.71
N LEU A 319 -17.89 12.45 -4.41
CA LEU A 319 -18.26 11.36 -3.51
C LEU A 319 -19.62 10.77 -3.86
N PHE A 320 -20.60 11.60 -4.22
CA PHE A 320 -21.88 11.13 -4.80
C PHE A 320 -21.66 10.25 -6.03
N ARG A 321 -20.83 10.70 -6.96
CA ARG A 321 -20.49 9.94 -8.17
C ARG A 321 -19.79 8.62 -7.83
N LEU A 322 -18.89 8.64 -6.85
CA LEU A 322 -18.21 7.44 -6.36
C LEU A 322 -19.20 6.44 -5.77
N ALA A 323 -20.14 6.92 -4.95
CA ALA A 323 -21.21 6.11 -4.38
C ALA A 323 -22.09 5.48 -5.47
N LYS A 324 -22.58 6.27 -6.44
CA LYS A 324 -23.41 5.76 -7.56
C LYS A 324 -22.74 4.63 -8.34
N ILE A 325 -21.42 4.69 -8.51
CA ILE A 325 -20.66 3.71 -9.32
C ILE A 325 -20.32 2.46 -8.52
N TYR A 326 -20.02 2.61 -7.22
CA TYR A 326 -19.38 1.54 -6.45
C TYR A 326 -20.10 1.10 -5.16
N ALA A 327 -21.11 1.88 -4.75
CA ALA A 327 -21.98 1.48 -3.65
C ALA A 327 -23.27 0.77 -4.10
#